data_1b2e263e3f2d568a01e3329389b11be6
#
_entry.id   1b2e263e3f2d568a01e3329389b11be6
#
_cell.length_a   1.000
_cell.length_b   1.000
_cell.length_c   1.000
_cell.angle_alpha   90.00
_cell.angle_beta   90.00
_cell.angle_gamma   90.00
#
_symmetry.space_group_name_H-M   'P 1'
#
loop_
_entity.id
_entity.type
_entity.pdbx_description
1 polymer ?
#
loop_
_entity_poly.entity_id
_entity_poly.type
_entity_poly.pdbx_seq_one_letter_code
_entity_poly.pdbx_strand_id
1 'polypeptide(L)'
;MTLFKICGLKDSQNAIVARENGASFLGFVFVHGVRREVSLDLAIRIIDEYRYESGRGGPALVGLFANQPIEEVNEIISECGLDYAQLCGKEDKSYWDEVNAEVIKQVKIDFGVNSKLINSDLDNIFGSGYIPLLDKYEKGTLGGTGKTFDWNVIGQFNLSGKFILAGGLTSKNVSQAIRVSQPWAVDVSTGVETDGAKDESKIFAFAAAVNDVKA
;
A
#
# COMPACT_ATOMS: atom_id res chain seq x y z
N MET A 1 7.07 9.59 -13.71
CA MET A 1 6.62 8.18 -13.82
C MET A 1 5.99 7.82 -12.48
N THR A 2 4.78 7.30 -12.49
CA THR A 2 4.07 6.86 -11.25
C THR A 2 4.68 5.55 -10.76
N LEU A 3 5.00 5.48 -9.47
CA LEU A 3 5.50 4.26 -8.83
C LEU A 3 4.37 3.28 -8.56
N PHE A 4 4.66 2.01 -8.27
CA PHE A 4 3.63 1.08 -7.83
C PHE A 4 4.07 0.12 -6.74
N LYS A 5 3.08 -0.32 -5.95
CA LYS A 5 3.20 -1.27 -4.85
C LYS A 5 2.38 -2.52 -5.14
N ILE A 6 2.98 -3.68 -4.90
CA ILE A 6 2.26 -4.97 -4.85
C ILE A 6 2.07 -5.33 -3.38
N CYS A 7 0.82 -5.38 -2.93
CA CYS A 7 0.46 -5.50 -1.52
C CYS A 7 -0.13 -6.88 -1.18
N GLY A 8 0.24 -7.43 -0.02
CA GLY A 8 -0.24 -8.70 0.49
C GLY A 8 0.47 -9.90 -0.14
N LEU A 9 1.79 -9.81 -0.24
CA LEU A 9 2.67 -10.90 -0.64
C LEU A 9 2.75 -11.95 0.47
N LYS A 10 2.79 -13.23 0.09
CA LYS A 10 2.84 -14.38 1.00
C LYS A 10 3.90 -15.43 0.60
N ASP A 11 4.70 -15.13 -0.41
CA ASP A 11 5.78 -15.96 -0.92
C ASP A 11 6.86 -15.10 -1.59
N SER A 12 8.08 -15.64 -1.67
CA SER A 12 9.24 -14.98 -2.26
C SER A 12 9.15 -14.90 -3.78
N GLN A 13 8.53 -15.89 -4.44
CA GLN A 13 8.40 -15.94 -5.89
C GLN A 13 7.62 -14.73 -6.42
N ASN A 14 6.46 -14.43 -5.83
CA ASN A 14 5.69 -13.25 -6.24
C ASN A 14 6.36 -11.92 -5.88
N ALA A 15 7.21 -11.88 -4.84
CA ALA A 15 8.03 -10.71 -4.53
C ALA A 15 9.10 -10.48 -5.61
N ILE A 16 9.74 -11.55 -6.09
CA ILE A 16 10.72 -11.52 -7.19
C ILE A 16 10.04 -11.06 -8.48
N VAL A 17 8.90 -11.66 -8.84
CA VAL A 17 8.13 -11.28 -10.03
C VAL A 17 7.71 -9.81 -9.97
N ALA A 18 7.27 -9.31 -8.81
CA ALA A 18 6.92 -7.90 -8.64
C ALA A 18 8.12 -6.98 -8.89
N ARG A 19 9.30 -7.32 -8.32
CA ARG A 19 10.55 -6.58 -8.54
C ARG A 19 10.97 -6.57 -10.00
N GLU A 20 10.97 -7.73 -10.67
CA GLU A 20 11.39 -7.87 -12.06
C GLU A 20 10.52 -7.06 -13.02
N ASN A 21 9.26 -6.84 -12.64
CA ASN A 21 8.33 -6.00 -13.36
C ASN A 21 8.34 -4.51 -12.93
N GLY A 22 9.29 -4.11 -12.08
CA GLY A 22 9.54 -2.71 -11.74
C GLY A 22 8.71 -2.19 -10.57
N ALA A 23 8.16 -3.06 -9.70
CA ALA A 23 7.53 -2.61 -8.46
C ALA A 23 8.52 -1.79 -7.63
N SER A 24 8.04 -0.70 -7.05
CA SER A 24 8.83 0.18 -6.18
C SER A 24 8.64 -0.18 -4.70
N PHE A 25 7.56 -0.91 -4.38
CA PHE A 25 7.21 -1.31 -3.02
C PHE A 25 6.65 -2.73 -2.99
N LEU A 26 7.04 -3.50 -1.96
CA LEU A 26 6.53 -4.84 -1.65
C LEU A 26 5.84 -4.81 -0.29
N GLY A 27 4.55 -5.16 -0.25
CA GLY A 27 3.72 -5.06 0.96
C GLY A 27 3.44 -6.42 1.62
N PHE A 28 3.66 -6.48 2.94
CA PHE A 28 3.40 -7.63 3.80
C PHE A 28 2.36 -7.24 4.87
N VAL A 29 1.35 -8.08 5.08
CA VAL A 29 0.22 -7.74 5.95
C VAL A 29 0.39 -8.43 7.30
N PHE A 30 0.62 -7.64 8.35
CA PHE A 30 0.71 -8.13 9.74
C PHE A 30 -0.57 -7.91 10.53
N VAL A 31 -1.63 -7.40 9.89
CA VAL A 31 -2.94 -7.18 10.53
C VAL A 31 -3.58 -8.51 10.90
N HIS A 32 -3.87 -8.70 12.18
CA HIS A 32 -4.39 -9.96 12.71
C HIS A 32 -5.78 -10.31 12.17
N GLY A 33 -5.97 -11.58 11.85
CA GLY A 33 -7.26 -12.16 11.45
C GLY A 33 -7.70 -11.83 10.03
N VAL A 34 -6.88 -11.17 9.23
CA VAL A 34 -7.20 -10.91 7.82
C VAL A 34 -6.60 -11.98 6.90
N ARG A 35 -7.26 -12.25 5.78
CA ARG A 35 -6.88 -13.32 4.83
C ARG A 35 -5.41 -13.27 4.37
N ARG A 36 -4.84 -12.05 4.26
CA ARG A 36 -3.47 -11.85 3.78
C ARG A 36 -2.44 -11.77 4.88
N GLU A 37 -2.83 -12.01 6.12
CA GLU A 37 -1.90 -12.01 7.25
C GLU A 37 -0.71 -12.95 7.00
N VAL A 38 0.46 -12.49 7.35
CA VAL A 38 1.68 -13.28 7.48
C VAL A 38 2.17 -13.18 8.92
N SER A 39 2.66 -14.29 9.49
CA SER A 39 3.37 -14.25 10.77
C SER A 39 4.74 -13.61 10.60
N LEU A 40 5.33 -13.13 11.70
CA LEU A 40 6.70 -12.60 11.71
C LEU A 40 7.69 -13.60 11.11
N ASP A 41 7.67 -14.86 11.56
CA ASP A 41 8.56 -15.92 11.07
C ASP A 41 8.40 -16.19 9.56
N LEU A 42 7.17 -16.11 9.06
CA LEU A 42 6.90 -16.30 7.63
C LEU A 42 7.43 -15.11 6.84
N ALA A 43 7.21 -13.89 7.31
CA ALA A 43 7.68 -12.68 6.65
C ALA A 43 9.21 -12.64 6.58
N ILE A 44 9.90 -12.96 7.66
CA ILE A 44 11.36 -13.04 7.70
C ILE A 44 11.85 -14.04 6.63
N ARG A 45 11.31 -15.26 6.58
CA ARG A 45 11.69 -16.25 5.57
C ARG A 45 11.47 -15.76 4.14
N ILE A 46 10.31 -15.18 3.84
CA ILE A 46 10.00 -14.65 2.51
C ILE A 46 11.01 -13.55 2.11
N ILE A 47 11.29 -12.63 3.04
CA ILE A 47 12.19 -11.50 2.80
C ILE A 47 13.63 -11.97 2.63
N ASP A 48 14.08 -12.95 3.42
CA ASP A 48 15.43 -13.51 3.32
C ASP A 48 15.62 -14.29 2.00
N GLU A 49 14.65 -15.13 1.63
CA GLU A 49 14.64 -15.81 0.32
C GLU A 49 14.66 -14.80 -0.83
N TYR A 50 13.78 -13.78 -0.78
CA TYR A 50 13.74 -12.70 -1.76
C TYR A 50 15.10 -11.98 -1.86
N ARG A 51 15.72 -11.62 -0.73
CA ARG A 51 17.01 -10.93 -0.69
C ARG A 51 18.16 -11.81 -1.18
N TYR A 52 18.11 -13.11 -0.87
CA TYR A 52 19.11 -14.08 -1.33
C TYR A 52 19.12 -14.18 -2.86
N GLU A 53 17.97 -14.32 -3.49
CA GLU A 53 17.85 -14.48 -4.95
C GLU A 53 18.00 -13.16 -5.71
N SER A 54 17.54 -12.06 -5.13
CA SER A 54 17.47 -10.76 -5.79
C SER A 54 18.66 -9.83 -5.48
N GLY A 55 19.50 -10.18 -4.50
CA GLY A 55 20.54 -9.32 -3.97
C GLY A 55 20.01 -8.17 -3.10
N ARG A 56 20.93 -7.39 -2.52
CA ARG A 56 20.58 -6.18 -1.76
C ARG A 56 20.24 -5.03 -2.70
N GLY A 57 19.24 -4.26 -2.34
CA GLY A 57 18.67 -3.18 -3.15
C GLY A 57 17.47 -3.67 -3.97
N GLY A 58 16.56 -2.76 -4.29
CA GLY A 58 15.31 -3.06 -5.00
C GLY A 58 14.14 -2.32 -4.39
N PRO A 59 12.91 -2.85 -4.53
CA PRO A 59 11.70 -2.28 -3.95
C PRO A 59 11.80 -2.12 -2.42
N ALA A 60 11.27 -1.03 -1.91
CA ALA A 60 11.14 -0.81 -0.48
C ALA A 60 10.13 -1.80 0.14
N LEU A 61 10.42 -2.27 1.34
CA LEU A 61 9.57 -3.21 2.07
C LEU A 61 8.58 -2.45 2.95
N VAL A 62 7.30 -2.79 2.85
CA VAL A 62 6.20 -2.12 3.54
C VAL A 62 5.45 -3.12 4.42
N GLY A 63 5.42 -2.91 5.73
CA GLY A 63 4.55 -3.63 6.65
C GLY A 63 3.20 -2.94 6.80
N LEU A 64 2.10 -3.68 6.76
CA LEU A 64 0.75 -3.17 7.01
C LEU A 64 0.31 -3.55 8.41
N PHE A 65 -0.14 -2.55 9.17
CA PHE A 65 -0.55 -2.67 10.56
C PHE A 65 -1.91 -2.01 10.79
N ALA A 66 -2.64 -2.44 11.84
CA ALA A 66 -3.90 -1.82 12.25
C ALA A 66 -4.13 -1.99 13.76
N ASN A 67 -3.93 -0.92 14.53
CA ASN A 67 -4.19 -0.80 15.97
C ASN A 67 -3.38 -1.80 16.84
N GLN A 68 -2.24 -2.30 16.38
CA GLN A 68 -1.35 -3.14 17.18
C GLN A 68 -0.58 -2.29 18.20
N PRO A 69 -0.07 -2.87 19.31
CA PRO A 69 0.84 -2.17 20.21
C PRO A 69 2.09 -1.68 19.46
N ILE A 70 2.59 -0.51 19.81
CA ILE A 70 3.73 0.10 19.10
C ILE A 70 5.00 -0.75 19.22
N GLU A 71 5.18 -1.41 20.36
CA GLU A 71 6.31 -2.31 20.60
C GLU A 71 6.32 -3.47 19.60
N GLU A 72 5.15 -4.09 19.36
CA GLU A 72 5.00 -5.17 18.37
C GLU A 72 5.31 -4.67 16.96
N VAL A 73 4.81 -3.49 16.58
CA VAL A 73 5.06 -2.90 15.27
C VAL A 73 6.56 -2.62 15.06
N ASN A 74 7.22 -2.04 16.06
CA ASN A 74 8.63 -1.72 15.97
C ASN A 74 9.53 -2.97 16.00
N GLU A 75 9.14 -4.03 16.71
CA GLU A 75 9.79 -5.34 16.66
C GLU A 75 9.73 -5.91 15.22
N ILE A 76 8.55 -5.94 14.60
CA ILE A 76 8.36 -6.45 13.24
C ILE A 76 9.17 -5.61 12.23
N ILE A 77 9.16 -4.28 12.37
CA ILE A 77 9.95 -3.38 11.52
C ILE A 77 11.44 -3.74 11.59
N SER A 78 11.96 -3.93 12.80
CA SER A 78 13.37 -4.25 13.04
C SER A 78 13.74 -5.62 12.48
N GLU A 79 12.98 -6.66 12.83
CA GLU A 79 13.27 -8.05 12.45
C GLU A 79 13.17 -8.29 10.92
N CYS A 80 12.18 -7.67 10.27
CA CYS A 80 12.00 -7.77 8.82
C CYS A 80 12.85 -6.76 8.04
N GLY A 81 13.39 -5.73 8.70
CA GLY A 81 14.08 -4.62 8.05
C GLY A 81 13.15 -3.89 7.08
N LEU A 82 11.98 -3.47 7.58
CA LEU A 82 10.99 -2.74 6.78
C LEU A 82 11.37 -1.27 6.63
N ASP A 83 11.18 -0.73 5.43
CA ASP A 83 11.44 0.68 5.13
C ASP A 83 10.24 1.56 5.49
N TYR A 84 9.01 1.01 5.38
CA TYR A 84 7.77 1.72 5.63
C TYR A 84 6.82 0.92 6.52
N ALA A 85 6.09 1.63 7.37
CA ALA A 85 4.92 1.13 8.09
C ALA A 85 3.63 1.78 7.55
N GLN A 86 2.76 0.98 6.93
CA GLN A 86 1.44 1.42 6.49
C GLN A 86 0.42 1.19 7.60
N LEU A 87 -0.09 2.28 8.17
CA LEU A 87 -1.03 2.28 9.28
C LEU A 87 -2.47 2.38 8.76
N CYS A 88 -3.24 1.31 8.93
CA CYS A 88 -4.59 1.13 8.39
C CYS A 88 -5.71 1.26 9.42
N GLY A 89 -5.36 1.41 10.70
CA GLY A 89 -6.29 1.50 11.81
C GLY A 89 -6.60 2.94 12.22
N LYS A 90 -6.84 3.14 13.53
CA LYS A 90 -7.21 4.41 14.14
C LYS A 90 -6.04 5.08 14.88
N GLU A 91 -4.82 4.67 14.53
CA GLU A 91 -3.60 5.23 15.12
C GLU A 91 -3.58 6.76 14.92
N ASP A 92 -3.33 7.49 15.98
CA ASP A 92 -3.22 8.94 15.98
C ASP A 92 -1.77 9.41 15.77
N LYS A 93 -1.57 10.73 15.74
CA LYS A 93 -0.26 11.31 15.49
C LYS A 93 0.78 10.90 16.55
N SER A 94 0.40 10.78 17.83
CA SER A 94 1.34 10.37 18.88
C SER A 94 1.89 8.97 18.62
N TYR A 95 1.04 8.06 18.14
CA TYR A 95 1.46 6.74 17.72
C TYR A 95 2.39 6.78 16.48
N TRP A 96 2.06 7.62 15.47
CA TRP A 96 2.89 7.70 14.25
C TRP A 96 4.32 8.17 14.54
N ASP A 97 4.48 9.09 15.50
CA ASP A 97 5.77 9.66 15.89
C ASP A 97 6.68 8.64 16.64
N GLU A 98 6.11 7.51 17.12
CA GLU A 98 6.84 6.42 17.78
C GLU A 98 7.23 5.27 16.84
N VAL A 99 6.80 5.30 15.57
CA VAL A 99 7.09 4.26 14.57
C VAL A 99 8.53 4.37 14.07
N ASN A 100 9.28 3.28 14.11
CA ASN A 100 10.70 3.23 13.70
C ASN A 100 10.90 3.02 12.18
N ALA A 101 9.98 3.53 11.34
CA ALA A 101 10.06 3.50 9.88
C ALA A 101 9.32 4.71 9.30
N GLU A 102 9.47 4.95 8.00
CA GLU A 102 8.66 5.94 7.28
C GLU A 102 7.17 5.56 7.33
N VAL A 103 6.29 6.51 7.66
CA VAL A 103 4.86 6.22 7.83
C VAL A 103 4.08 6.49 6.56
N ILE A 104 3.28 5.49 6.17
CA ILE A 104 2.19 5.62 5.19
C ILE A 104 0.87 5.53 5.97
N LYS A 105 0.06 6.60 5.99
CA LYS A 105 -1.22 6.59 6.71
C LYS A 105 -2.39 6.41 5.76
N GLN A 106 -3.19 5.36 5.98
CA GLN A 106 -4.40 5.13 5.20
C GLN A 106 -5.48 6.16 5.53
N VAL A 107 -6.00 6.79 4.49
CA VAL A 107 -7.18 7.66 4.51
C VAL A 107 -8.31 6.99 3.73
N LYS A 108 -9.42 6.72 4.39
CA LYS A 108 -10.56 6.00 3.81
C LYS A 108 -11.51 6.97 3.12
N ILE A 109 -11.70 6.77 1.82
CA ILE A 109 -12.58 7.60 0.98
C ILE A 109 -13.92 6.89 0.80
N ASP A 110 -15.01 7.48 1.30
CA ASP A 110 -16.39 6.99 1.15
C ASP A 110 -17.18 7.83 0.12
N PHE A 111 -18.25 7.26 -0.43
CA PHE A 111 -19.22 8.01 -1.24
C PHE A 111 -19.96 9.01 -0.34
N GLY A 112 -19.94 10.29 -0.73
CA GLY A 112 -20.59 11.35 0.02
C GLY A 112 -19.81 11.88 1.23
N VAL A 113 -18.54 11.54 1.33
CA VAL A 113 -17.65 12.02 2.38
C VAL A 113 -17.57 13.55 2.35
N ASN A 114 -17.64 14.13 3.54
CA ASN A 114 -17.36 15.53 3.76
C ASN A 114 -15.87 15.82 3.46
N SER A 115 -15.59 16.43 2.30
CA SER A 115 -14.24 16.77 1.86
C SER A 115 -13.45 17.58 2.90
N LYS A 116 -14.13 18.33 3.79
CA LYS A 116 -13.47 19.08 4.88
C LYS A 116 -12.81 18.16 5.90
N LEU A 117 -13.42 17.00 6.22
CA LEU A 117 -12.83 16.04 7.15
C LEU A 117 -11.61 15.37 6.52
N ILE A 118 -11.73 14.93 5.27
CA ILE A 118 -10.60 14.35 4.53
C ILE A 118 -9.45 15.34 4.41
N ASN A 119 -9.73 16.61 4.08
CA ASN A 119 -8.71 17.64 3.97
C ASN A 119 -8.02 17.89 5.32
N SER A 120 -8.76 17.88 6.44
CA SER A 120 -8.16 17.98 7.77
C SER A 120 -7.20 16.82 8.08
N ASP A 121 -7.59 15.59 7.72
CA ASP A 121 -6.73 14.41 7.90
C ASP A 121 -5.48 14.51 7.01
N LEU A 122 -5.64 14.91 5.75
CA LEU A 122 -4.53 15.09 4.80
C LEU A 122 -3.56 16.18 5.26
N ASP A 123 -4.08 17.33 5.72
CA ASP A 123 -3.26 18.44 6.23
C ASP A 123 -2.42 17.98 7.44
N ASN A 124 -3.00 17.16 8.35
CA ASN A 124 -2.29 16.59 9.48
C ASN A 124 -1.18 15.61 9.05
N ILE A 125 -1.47 14.73 8.08
CA ILE A 125 -0.52 13.73 7.58
C ILE A 125 0.64 14.43 6.87
N PHE A 126 0.35 15.34 5.95
CA PHE A 126 1.38 16.11 5.24
C PHE A 126 2.18 17.00 6.18
N GLY A 127 1.51 17.67 7.14
CA GLY A 127 2.16 18.52 8.15
C GLY A 127 3.11 17.74 9.08
N SER A 128 2.92 16.42 9.19
CA SER A 128 3.82 15.53 9.93
C SER A 128 4.94 14.94 9.05
N GLY A 129 4.96 15.23 7.74
CA GLY A 129 5.96 14.70 6.80
C GLY A 129 5.66 13.29 6.30
N TYR A 130 4.48 12.74 6.61
CA TYR A 130 4.08 11.37 6.26
C TYR A 130 3.34 11.31 4.91
N ILE A 131 3.15 10.10 4.40
CA ILE A 131 2.56 9.86 3.08
C ILE A 131 1.13 9.34 3.26
N PRO A 132 0.08 10.06 2.78
CA PRO A 132 -1.27 9.52 2.77
C PRO A 132 -1.45 8.46 1.69
N LEU A 133 -2.15 7.37 2.02
CA LEU A 133 -2.65 6.38 1.10
C LEU A 133 -4.17 6.48 1.05
N LEU A 134 -4.71 6.89 -0.10
CA LEU A 134 -6.15 7.04 -0.32
C LEU A 134 -6.72 5.69 -0.75
N ASP A 135 -7.59 5.12 0.07
CA ASP A 135 -8.22 3.82 -0.19
C ASP A 135 -9.75 3.94 -0.11
N LYS A 136 -10.45 3.14 -0.89
CA LYS A 136 -11.90 3.09 -0.81
C LYS A 136 -12.37 2.61 0.55
N TYR A 137 -13.28 3.37 1.17
CA TYR A 137 -13.99 2.89 2.35
C TYR A 137 -15.05 1.84 1.98
N GLU A 138 -15.05 0.72 2.70
CA GLU A 138 -16.16 -0.21 2.73
C GLU A 138 -16.42 -0.61 4.18
N LYS A 139 -17.67 -0.41 4.64
CA LYS A 139 -18.05 -0.64 6.04
C LYS A 139 -17.73 -2.08 6.47
N GLY A 140 -16.98 -2.21 7.56
CA GLY A 140 -16.62 -3.52 8.13
C GLY A 140 -15.40 -4.18 7.51
N THR A 141 -14.64 -3.49 6.65
CA THR A 141 -13.42 -4.04 6.05
C THR A 141 -12.21 -3.14 6.33
N LEU A 142 -11.03 -3.74 6.42
CA LEU A 142 -9.75 -3.03 6.55
C LEU A 142 -9.09 -2.75 5.18
N GLY A 143 -9.83 -2.97 4.07
CA GLY A 143 -9.37 -2.76 2.70
C GLY A 143 -9.43 -4.04 1.84
N GLY A 144 -9.03 -3.94 0.57
CA GLY A 144 -8.89 -5.09 -0.32
C GLY A 144 -10.17 -5.70 -0.88
N THR A 145 -11.26 -4.92 -0.97
CA THR A 145 -12.58 -5.38 -1.46
C THR A 145 -12.68 -5.47 -2.98
N GLY A 146 -11.70 -4.93 -3.71
CA GLY A 146 -11.67 -4.94 -5.18
C GLY A 146 -12.62 -3.97 -5.87
N LYS A 147 -13.34 -3.12 -5.10
CA LYS A 147 -14.23 -2.09 -5.68
C LYS A 147 -13.51 -0.76 -5.78
N THR A 148 -13.80 0.02 -6.83
CA THR A 148 -13.28 1.37 -7.03
C THR A 148 -14.22 2.44 -6.48
N PHE A 149 -13.71 3.65 -6.26
CA PHE A 149 -14.49 4.87 -6.08
C PHE A 149 -14.31 5.80 -7.32
N ASP A 150 -15.11 6.86 -7.39
CA ASP A 150 -14.95 7.85 -8.45
C ASP A 150 -13.70 8.71 -8.18
N TRP A 151 -12.65 8.49 -8.96
CA TRP A 151 -11.36 9.20 -8.80
C TRP A 151 -11.46 10.71 -9.06
N ASN A 152 -12.52 11.21 -9.70
CA ASN A 152 -12.71 12.64 -9.88
C ASN A 152 -12.89 13.39 -8.54
N VAL A 153 -13.32 12.70 -7.47
CA VAL A 153 -13.42 13.32 -6.14
C VAL A 153 -12.06 13.73 -5.57
N ILE A 154 -10.96 13.11 -6.04
CA ILE A 154 -9.60 13.42 -5.60
C ILE A 154 -9.23 14.88 -5.89
N GLY A 155 -9.76 15.46 -6.98
CA GLY A 155 -9.58 16.89 -7.29
C GLY A 155 -10.17 17.86 -6.26
N GLN A 156 -10.96 17.36 -5.28
CA GLN A 156 -11.52 18.16 -4.19
C GLN A 156 -10.64 18.13 -2.92
N PHE A 157 -9.54 17.38 -2.94
CA PHE A 157 -8.68 17.18 -1.78
C PHE A 157 -7.41 18.06 -1.83
N ASN A 158 -6.95 18.48 -0.64
CA ASN A 158 -5.73 19.25 -0.46
C ASN A 158 -4.49 18.33 -0.55
N LEU A 159 -4.11 17.95 -1.77
CA LEU A 159 -2.94 17.10 -1.99
C LEU A 159 -1.69 17.96 -2.19
N SER A 160 -1.07 18.36 -1.09
CA SER A 160 0.12 19.23 -1.08
C SER A 160 1.45 18.50 -1.27
N GLY A 161 1.44 17.16 -1.38
CA GLY A 161 2.64 16.34 -1.44
C GLY A 161 2.44 15.00 -2.14
N LYS A 162 3.35 14.07 -1.89
CA LYS A 162 3.27 12.69 -2.39
C LYS A 162 2.08 11.97 -1.75
N PHE A 163 1.27 11.31 -2.56
CA PHE A 163 0.22 10.42 -2.07
C PHE A 163 0.18 9.11 -2.86
N ILE A 164 -0.35 8.08 -2.25
CA ILE A 164 -0.55 6.76 -2.85
C ILE A 164 -2.05 6.58 -3.11
N LEU A 165 -2.42 6.10 -4.30
CA LEU A 165 -3.79 5.75 -4.64
C LEU A 165 -3.97 4.23 -4.56
N ALA A 166 -4.95 3.81 -3.77
CA ALA A 166 -5.39 2.42 -3.63
C ALA A 166 -6.89 2.28 -3.94
N GLY A 167 -7.46 1.11 -3.68
CA GLY A 167 -8.90 0.84 -3.79
C GLY A 167 -9.34 0.33 -5.16
N GLY A 168 -9.40 -1.00 -5.29
CA GLY A 168 -9.95 -1.70 -6.45
C GLY A 168 -9.19 -1.50 -7.76
N LEU A 169 -7.91 -1.17 -7.70
CA LEU A 169 -7.07 -1.03 -8.89
C LEU A 169 -6.80 -2.41 -9.53
N THR A 170 -6.76 -2.42 -10.85
CA THR A 170 -6.49 -3.58 -11.71
C THR A 170 -5.73 -3.11 -12.95
N SER A 171 -5.18 -4.03 -13.74
CA SER A 171 -4.57 -3.70 -15.04
C SER A 171 -5.53 -3.00 -16.02
N LYS A 172 -6.86 -3.19 -15.84
CA LYS A 172 -7.88 -2.59 -16.74
C LYS A 172 -8.21 -1.14 -16.42
N ASN A 173 -7.95 -0.68 -15.19
CA ASN A 173 -8.39 0.64 -14.74
C ASN A 173 -7.27 1.55 -14.21
N VAL A 174 -6.10 1.00 -13.88
CA VAL A 174 -5.00 1.75 -13.26
C VAL A 174 -4.50 2.90 -14.13
N SER A 175 -4.42 2.71 -15.45
CA SER A 175 -3.98 3.77 -16.36
C SER A 175 -4.93 4.98 -16.34
N GLN A 176 -6.25 4.74 -16.26
CA GLN A 176 -7.23 5.82 -16.09
C GLN A 176 -7.11 6.49 -14.71
N ALA A 177 -6.97 5.68 -13.65
CA ALA A 177 -6.79 6.18 -12.30
C ALA A 177 -5.58 7.13 -12.21
N ILE A 178 -4.45 6.75 -12.79
CA ILE A 178 -3.24 7.58 -12.82
C ILE A 178 -3.47 8.89 -13.59
N ARG A 179 -4.10 8.84 -14.77
CA ARG A 179 -4.36 10.06 -15.56
C ARG A 179 -5.25 11.06 -14.86
N VAL A 180 -6.27 10.57 -14.12
CA VAL A 180 -7.25 11.42 -13.44
C VAL A 180 -6.67 12.01 -12.16
N SER A 181 -5.97 11.21 -11.35
CA SER A 181 -5.57 11.60 -9.99
C SER A 181 -4.10 11.96 -9.84
N GLN A 182 -3.25 11.64 -10.82
CA GLN A 182 -1.82 11.92 -10.84
C GLN A 182 -1.08 11.58 -9.54
N PRO A 183 -1.23 10.35 -9.00
CA PRO A 183 -0.63 9.96 -7.75
C PRO A 183 0.89 9.78 -7.89
N TRP A 184 1.62 9.94 -6.78
CA TRP A 184 3.03 9.56 -6.71
C TRP A 184 3.23 8.06 -6.89
N ALA A 185 2.35 7.24 -6.27
CA ALA A 185 2.33 5.79 -6.43
C ALA A 185 0.90 5.24 -6.47
N VAL A 186 0.73 4.05 -7.02
CA VAL A 186 -0.50 3.27 -6.95
C VAL A 186 -0.26 1.98 -6.16
N ASP A 187 -1.26 1.54 -5.40
CA ASP A 187 -1.20 0.31 -4.60
C ASP A 187 -2.24 -0.70 -5.06
N VAL A 188 -1.82 -1.93 -5.33
CA VAL A 188 -2.70 -3.01 -5.75
C VAL A 188 -2.54 -4.23 -4.86
N SER A 189 -3.67 -4.82 -4.46
CA SER A 189 -3.69 -6.09 -3.75
C SER A 189 -4.56 -7.12 -4.48
N THR A 190 -5.89 -7.05 -4.34
CA THR A 190 -6.84 -8.01 -4.94
C THR A 190 -6.79 -8.01 -6.47
N GLY A 191 -6.51 -6.87 -7.11
CA GLY A 191 -6.50 -6.73 -8.57
C GLY A 191 -5.42 -7.55 -9.30
N VAL A 192 -4.46 -8.11 -8.55
CA VAL A 192 -3.41 -9.01 -9.05
C VAL A 192 -3.50 -10.40 -8.41
N GLU A 193 -4.70 -10.82 -8.02
CA GLU A 193 -4.96 -12.15 -7.44
C GLU A 193 -5.87 -13.00 -8.33
N THR A 194 -5.64 -14.33 -8.28
CA THR A 194 -6.55 -15.37 -8.75
C THR A 194 -6.83 -16.28 -7.56
N ASP A 195 -8.10 -16.53 -7.26
CA ASP A 195 -8.55 -17.38 -6.13
C ASP A 195 -7.90 -17.03 -4.78
N GLY A 196 -7.58 -15.74 -4.59
CA GLY A 196 -7.03 -15.23 -3.35
C GLY A 196 -5.51 -15.33 -3.20
N ALA A 197 -4.81 -15.87 -4.18
CA ALA A 197 -3.34 -15.88 -4.28
C ALA A 197 -2.85 -14.87 -5.32
N LYS A 198 -1.64 -14.37 -5.16
CA LYS A 198 -1.00 -13.52 -6.18
C LYS A 198 -0.83 -14.31 -7.48
N ASP A 199 -1.01 -13.64 -8.60
CA ASP A 199 -0.96 -14.19 -9.95
C ASP A 199 0.08 -13.41 -10.75
N GLU A 200 1.14 -14.09 -11.15
CA GLU A 200 2.29 -13.51 -11.87
C GLU A 200 1.85 -12.80 -13.15
N SER A 201 0.92 -13.41 -13.91
CA SER A 201 0.42 -12.81 -15.16
C SER A 201 -0.34 -11.51 -14.91
N LYS A 202 -1.06 -11.42 -13.79
CA LYS A 202 -1.76 -10.20 -13.37
C LYS A 202 -0.82 -9.14 -12.83
N ILE A 203 0.25 -9.54 -12.12
CA ILE A 203 1.32 -8.62 -11.70
C ILE A 203 1.98 -8.01 -12.94
N PHE A 204 2.36 -8.83 -13.91
CA PHE A 204 2.92 -8.36 -15.18
C PHE A 204 1.97 -7.40 -15.92
N ALA A 205 0.69 -7.79 -16.08
CA ALA A 205 -0.30 -6.96 -16.77
C ALA A 205 -0.55 -5.62 -16.04
N PHE A 206 -0.52 -5.63 -14.70
CA PHE A 206 -0.67 -4.40 -13.91
C PHE A 206 0.55 -3.48 -14.09
N ALA A 207 1.76 -4.02 -13.99
CA ALA A 207 3.00 -3.29 -14.17
C ALA A 207 3.06 -2.66 -15.58
N ALA A 208 2.73 -3.42 -16.63
CA ALA A 208 2.65 -2.91 -17.99
C ALA A 208 1.68 -1.74 -18.10
N ALA A 209 0.47 -1.86 -17.52
CA ALA A 209 -0.55 -0.81 -17.56
C ALA A 209 -0.14 0.47 -16.79
N VAL A 210 0.66 0.36 -15.73
CA VAL A 210 1.23 1.52 -15.03
C VAL A 210 2.31 2.19 -15.89
N ASN A 211 3.21 1.40 -16.48
CA ASN A 211 4.35 1.89 -17.26
C ASN A 211 3.91 2.51 -18.59
N ASP A 212 2.77 2.08 -19.16
CA ASP A 212 2.20 2.63 -20.40
C ASP A 212 1.61 4.05 -20.22
N VAL A 213 1.41 4.51 -18.99
CA VAL A 213 0.99 5.88 -18.74
C VAL A 213 2.22 6.79 -18.87
N LYS A 214 2.44 7.29 -20.08
CA LYS A 214 3.44 8.33 -20.31
C LYS A 214 3.01 9.59 -19.56
N ALA A 215 3.92 10.10 -18.73
CA ALA A 215 3.79 11.38 -18.08
C ALA A 215 3.62 12.52 -19.09
#